data_d0fa44a4bb64061e658b15e7f8646d6a
#
_entry.id   d0fa44a4bb64061e658b15e7f8646d6a
#
_cell.length_a   1.000
_cell.length_b   1.000
_cell.length_c   1.000
_cell.angle_alpha   90.00
_cell.angle_beta   90.00
_cell.angle_gamma   90.00
#
_symmetry.space_group_name_H-M   'P 1'
#
loop_
_entity.id
_entity.type
_entity.pdbx_description
1 polymer ?
#
loop_
_entity_poly.entity_id
_entity_poly.type
_entity_poly.pdbx_seq_one_letter_code
_entity_poly.pdbx_strand_id
1 'polypeptide(L)'
;MGAAEAADQGSLRRVGYRRSAGTPRGEARRRELLDRVVDDLAVNGLVDFSLRRAARAAGTTHKVLLYHFDGAEDLLRQAIWQLRQRRIANSLAAAGAAQPQTLAARIRAVWPALVGEESRVLDQAIGLMMYDSERYAGLGRGASEQYMPALLSLCPPDWPERRKVEVSELVLAALRGFLIDQLTSGNTAGTEAGFEALARALDREEDAGD
;
A
#
# COMPACT_ATOMS: atom_id res chain seq x y z
N MET A 1 16.36 40.70 28.78
CA MET A 1 17.08 40.46 27.50
C MET A 1 17.48 38.99 27.27
N GLY A 2 16.97 38.01 27.99
CA GLY A 2 17.39 36.60 27.89
C GLY A 2 16.40 35.65 27.22
N ALA A 3 15.12 35.98 27.10
CA ALA A 3 14.08 35.04 26.58
C ALA A 3 13.96 35.05 25.04
N ALA A 4 14.26 36.16 24.39
CA ALA A 4 14.20 36.28 22.92
C ALA A 4 15.39 35.58 22.21
N GLU A 5 16.55 35.58 22.84
CA GLU A 5 17.75 34.96 22.31
C GLU A 5 17.74 33.43 22.39
N ALA A 6 17.10 32.87 23.40
CA ALA A 6 16.92 31.41 23.55
C ALA A 6 15.90 30.85 22.54
N ALA A 7 14.88 31.61 22.16
CA ALA A 7 13.87 31.21 21.13
C ALA A 7 14.48 31.22 19.73
N ASP A 8 15.38 32.16 19.44
CA ASP A 8 16.05 32.26 18.14
C ASP A 8 17.06 31.13 17.91
N GLN A 9 17.83 30.76 18.94
CA GLN A 9 18.76 29.62 18.86
C GLN A 9 18.05 28.27 18.70
N GLY A 10 16.85 28.09 19.25
CA GLY A 10 16.02 26.90 19.09
C GLY A 10 15.49 26.79 17.68
N SER A 11 15.08 27.89 17.05
CA SER A 11 14.59 27.96 15.69
C SER A 11 15.70 27.69 14.66
N LEU A 12 16.86 28.26 14.83
CA LEU A 12 18.05 28.05 13.99
C LEU A 12 18.57 26.60 14.06
N ARG A 13 18.54 25.97 15.24
CA ARG A 13 18.90 24.54 15.38
C ARG A 13 17.90 23.64 14.66
N ARG A 14 16.59 23.92 14.70
CA ARG A 14 15.58 23.14 13.97
C ARG A 14 15.72 23.26 12.45
N VAL A 15 16.05 24.45 11.94
CA VAL A 15 16.26 24.70 10.50
C VAL A 15 17.56 24.04 10.01
N GLY A 16 18.64 24.09 10.77
CA GLY A 16 19.90 23.43 10.41
C GLY A 16 19.82 21.91 10.47
N TYR A 17 19.04 21.37 11.40
CA TYR A 17 18.82 19.94 11.56
C TYR A 17 17.97 19.35 10.42
N ARG A 18 16.95 20.07 9.91
CA ARG A 18 16.17 19.67 8.71
C ARG A 18 16.99 19.68 7.41
N ARG A 19 17.98 20.55 7.27
CA ARG A 19 18.82 20.59 6.04
C ARG A 19 19.62 19.32 5.82
N SER A 20 20.06 18.62 6.85
CA SER A 20 20.82 17.38 6.70
C SER A 20 19.92 16.17 6.35
N ALA A 21 18.61 16.22 6.63
CA ALA A 21 17.66 15.18 6.20
C ALA A 21 17.49 15.16 4.67
N GLY A 22 17.58 16.30 3.99
CA GLY A 22 17.51 16.43 2.54
C GLY A 22 18.83 16.15 1.80
N THR A 23 19.87 15.69 2.48
CA THR A 23 21.10 15.26 1.81
C THR A 23 20.96 13.83 1.28
N PRO A 24 21.69 13.42 0.22
CA PRO A 24 21.65 12.04 -0.28
C PRO A 24 21.88 10.99 0.81
N ARG A 25 22.76 11.27 1.76
CA ARG A 25 23.01 10.39 2.92
C ARG A 25 21.84 10.38 3.91
N GLY A 26 21.20 11.52 4.13
CA GLY A 26 20.03 11.64 5.00
C GLY A 26 18.82 10.91 4.40
N GLU A 27 18.63 11.02 3.10
CA GLU A 27 17.56 10.30 2.37
C GLU A 27 17.81 8.78 2.32
N ALA A 28 19.06 8.34 2.14
CA ALA A 28 19.41 6.93 2.21
C ALA A 28 19.11 6.36 3.61
N ARG A 29 19.48 7.10 4.68
CA ARG A 29 19.19 6.69 6.05
C ARG A 29 17.69 6.64 6.33
N ARG A 30 16.94 7.63 5.82
CA ARG A 30 15.47 7.66 5.95
C ARG A 30 14.83 6.44 5.29
N ARG A 31 15.27 6.05 4.10
CA ARG A 31 14.79 4.84 3.40
C ARG A 31 15.10 3.58 4.20
N GLU A 32 16.34 3.42 4.67
CA GLU A 32 16.72 2.28 5.51
C GLU A 32 15.85 2.14 6.77
N LEU A 33 15.56 3.25 7.45
CA LEU A 33 14.69 3.26 8.63
C LEU A 33 13.26 2.87 8.26
N LEU A 34 12.74 3.39 7.15
CA LEU A 34 11.40 3.04 6.66
C LEU A 34 11.32 1.56 6.27
N ASP A 35 12.30 1.02 5.57
CA ASP A 35 12.34 -0.39 5.16
C ASP A 35 12.23 -1.33 6.38
N ARG A 36 12.99 -1.06 7.44
CA ARG A 36 12.93 -1.86 8.69
C ARG A 36 11.57 -1.77 9.38
N VAL A 37 10.92 -0.61 9.36
CA VAL A 37 9.56 -0.44 9.89
C VAL A 37 8.55 -1.19 9.04
N VAL A 38 8.68 -1.16 7.73
CA VAL A 38 7.86 -1.90 6.78
C VAL A 38 7.98 -3.41 7.01
N ASP A 39 9.19 -3.91 7.21
CA ASP A 39 9.43 -5.33 7.50
C ASP A 39 8.81 -5.76 8.85
N ASP A 40 8.91 -4.93 9.88
CA ASP A 40 8.23 -5.17 11.16
C ASP A 40 6.70 -5.21 11.00
N LEU A 41 6.15 -4.27 10.23
CA LEU A 41 4.70 -4.23 9.97
C LEU A 41 4.22 -5.43 9.15
N ALA A 42 4.98 -5.88 8.17
CA ALA A 42 4.65 -7.05 7.37
C ALA A 42 4.52 -8.33 8.24
N VAL A 43 5.38 -8.46 9.24
CA VAL A 43 5.38 -9.62 10.16
C VAL A 43 4.37 -9.45 11.29
N ASN A 44 4.32 -8.29 11.93
CA ASN A 44 3.61 -8.07 13.19
C ASN A 44 2.27 -7.31 13.05
N GLY A 45 1.94 -6.81 11.84
CA GLY A 45 0.71 -6.06 11.57
C GLY A 45 0.67 -4.68 12.25
N LEU A 46 -0.52 -4.05 12.23
CA LEU A 46 -0.75 -2.70 12.78
C LEU A 46 -1.08 -2.67 14.28
N VAL A 47 -1.37 -3.81 14.90
CA VAL A 47 -1.73 -3.87 16.34
C VAL A 47 -0.60 -3.26 17.16
N ASP A 48 -0.95 -2.35 18.06
CA ASP A 48 -0.01 -1.63 18.94
C ASP A 48 1.10 -0.86 18.21
N PHE A 49 0.87 -0.45 16.96
CA PHE A 49 1.82 0.41 16.27
C PHE A 49 2.04 1.72 17.04
N SER A 50 3.32 2.03 17.27
CA SER A 50 3.75 3.25 17.95
C SER A 50 5.15 3.63 17.50
N LEU A 51 5.53 4.90 17.67
CA LEU A 51 6.92 5.34 17.44
C LEU A 51 7.94 4.55 18.24
N ARG A 52 7.55 4.06 19.43
CA ARG A 52 8.43 3.25 20.29
C ARG A 52 8.69 1.87 19.67
N ARG A 53 7.63 1.22 19.14
CA ARG A 53 7.74 -0.05 18.40
C ARG A 53 8.55 0.14 17.12
N ALA A 54 8.22 1.17 16.32
CA ALA A 54 8.92 1.50 15.09
C ALA A 54 10.42 1.76 15.32
N ALA A 55 10.78 2.48 16.40
CA ALA A 55 12.16 2.74 16.75
C ALA A 55 12.94 1.48 17.11
N ARG A 56 12.31 0.55 17.85
CA ARG A 56 12.92 -0.76 18.15
C ARG A 56 13.14 -1.58 16.89
N ALA A 57 12.15 -1.67 16.03
CA ALA A 57 12.23 -2.36 14.74
C ALA A 57 13.33 -1.80 13.84
N ALA A 58 13.44 -0.47 13.78
CA ALA A 58 14.45 0.21 12.99
C ALA A 58 15.86 0.23 13.64
N GLY A 59 16.02 -0.34 14.85
CA GLY A 59 17.29 -0.32 15.57
C GLY A 59 17.77 1.11 15.91
N THR A 60 16.84 1.99 16.30
CA THR A 60 17.10 3.41 16.53
C THR A 60 16.29 3.96 17.70
N THR A 61 16.31 5.28 17.90
CA THR A 61 15.50 5.97 18.91
C THR A 61 14.32 6.69 18.28
N HIS A 62 13.27 6.95 19.06
CA HIS A 62 12.12 7.73 18.60
C HIS A 62 12.52 9.17 18.17
N LYS A 63 13.57 9.74 18.77
CA LYS A 63 14.10 11.06 18.37
C LYS A 63 14.67 11.05 16.95
N VAL A 64 15.34 9.96 16.57
CA VAL A 64 15.88 9.79 15.22
C VAL A 64 14.73 9.60 14.23
N LEU A 65 13.69 8.83 14.57
CA LEU A 65 12.51 8.73 13.70
C LEU A 65 11.84 10.09 13.50
N LEU A 66 11.61 10.87 14.57
CA LEU A 66 11.03 12.22 14.49
C LEU A 66 11.92 13.24 13.76
N TYR A 67 13.18 12.93 13.55
CA TYR A 67 14.05 13.71 12.68
C TYR A 67 13.74 13.46 11.19
N HIS A 68 13.39 12.23 10.81
CA HIS A 68 13.16 11.82 9.44
C HIS A 68 11.66 11.81 9.03
N PHE A 69 10.73 11.72 9.99
CA PHE A 69 9.29 11.58 9.78
C PHE A 69 8.51 12.57 10.64
N ASP A 70 7.42 13.09 10.12
CA ASP A 70 6.57 14.09 10.81
C ASP A 70 5.62 13.44 11.84
N GLY A 71 6.08 12.40 12.54
CA GLY A 71 5.33 11.70 13.57
C GLY A 71 4.98 10.25 13.22
N ALA A 72 4.20 9.61 14.09
CA ALA A 72 3.79 8.21 13.92
C ALA A 72 2.88 8.01 12.72
N GLU A 73 1.96 8.94 12.49
CA GLU A 73 0.98 8.86 11.39
C GLU A 73 1.65 9.02 10.03
N ASP A 74 2.59 9.95 9.91
CA ASP A 74 3.36 10.12 8.68
C ASP A 74 4.21 8.88 8.37
N LEU A 75 4.91 8.36 9.38
CA LEU A 75 5.70 7.13 9.26
C LEU A 75 4.81 5.95 8.83
N LEU A 76 3.65 5.78 9.47
CA LEU A 76 2.70 4.72 9.16
C LEU A 76 2.16 4.86 7.73
N ARG A 77 1.74 6.06 7.34
CA ARG A 77 1.25 6.34 5.98
C ARG A 77 2.27 5.97 4.92
N GLN A 78 3.55 6.30 5.13
CA GLN A 78 4.63 5.97 4.21
C GLN A 78 4.93 4.47 4.19
N ALA A 79 4.88 3.81 5.32
CA ALA A 79 5.06 2.36 5.40
C ALA A 79 3.92 1.61 4.68
N ILE A 80 2.67 2.03 4.86
CA ILE A 80 1.50 1.47 4.14
C ILE A 80 1.62 1.70 2.64
N TRP A 81 2.07 2.90 2.23
CA TRP A 81 2.33 3.18 0.81
C TRP A 81 3.38 2.22 0.22
N GLN A 82 4.48 1.99 0.93
CA GLN A 82 5.55 1.10 0.48
C GLN A 82 5.10 -0.38 0.46
N LEU A 83 4.31 -0.83 1.43
CA LEU A 83 3.72 -2.17 1.42
C LEU A 83 2.80 -2.38 0.22
N ARG A 84 1.99 -1.38 -0.15
CA ARG A 84 1.20 -1.45 -1.39
C ARG A 84 2.08 -1.57 -2.62
N GLN A 85 3.18 -0.82 -2.71
CA GLN A 85 4.12 -0.94 -3.83
C GLN A 85 4.71 -2.35 -3.93
N ARG A 86 5.11 -2.95 -2.79
CA ARG A 86 5.58 -4.34 -2.75
C ARG A 86 4.49 -5.31 -3.25
N ARG A 87 3.26 -5.17 -2.76
CA ARG A 87 2.12 -5.99 -3.19
C ARG A 87 1.84 -5.84 -4.69
N ILE A 88 1.86 -4.64 -5.22
CA ILE A 88 1.68 -4.37 -6.65
C ILE A 88 2.79 -5.04 -7.46
N ALA A 89 4.04 -4.87 -7.06
CA ALA A 89 5.17 -5.48 -7.76
C ALA A 89 5.09 -7.02 -7.77
N ASN A 90 4.75 -7.64 -6.63
CA ASN A 90 4.55 -9.09 -6.51
C ASN A 90 3.38 -9.57 -7.40
N SER A 91 2.27 -8.81 -7.42
CA SER A 91 1.10 -9.10 -8.26
C SER A 91 1.45 -9.05 -9.75
N LEU A 92 2.16 -8.02 -10.19
CA LEU A 92 2.59 -7.88 -11.59
C LEU A 92 3.60 -8.97 -11.98
N ALA A 93 4.53 -9.33 -11.09
CA ALA A 93 5.46 -10.42 -11.33
C ALA A 93 4.72 -11.76 -11.49
N ALA A 94 3.71 -12.03 -10.67
CA ALA A 94 2.89 -13.23 -10.77
C ALA A 94 2.08 -13.25 -12.08
N ALA A 95 1.49 -12.14 -12.47
CA ALA A 95 0.73 -12.01 -13.72
C ALA A 95 1.62 -12.13 -14.96
N GLY A 96 2.88 -11.69 -14.89
CA GLY A 96 3.84 -11.77 -16.01
C GLY A 96 4.55 -13.11 -16.16
N ALA A 97 4.52 -13.97 -15.15
CA ALA A 97 5.24 -15.25 -15.14
C ALA A 97 4.65 -16.32 -16.07
N ALA A 98 3.43 -16.13 -16.55
CA ALA A 98 2.72 -17.09 -17.39
C ALA A 98 2.55 -16.56 -18.82
N GLN A 99 2.72 -17.41 -19.80
CA GLN A 99 2.68 -17.15 -21.27
C GLN A 99 1.24 -16.91 -21.79
N PRO A 100 1.05 -16.38 -23.01
CA PRO A 100 0.03 -15.37 -23.33
C PRO A 100 -1.31 -15.71 -22.70
N GLN A 101 -1.79 -14.82 -21.84
CA GLN A 101 -2.92 -15.05 -20.99
C GLN A 101 -4.00 -14.02 -21.26
N THR A 102 -5.24 -14.49 -21.18
CA THR A 102 -6.39 -13.61 -21.11
C THR A 102 -6.30 -12.70 -19.87
N LEU A 103 -7.01 -11.59 -19.89
CA LEU A 103 -7.12 -10.70 -18.73
C LEU A 103 -7.58 -11.47 -17.47
N ALA A 104 -8.56 -12.37 -17.65
CA ALA A 104 -9.03 -13.23 -16.57
C ALA A 104 -7.91 -14.07 -15.94
N ALA A 105 -7.04 -14.66 -16.75
CA ALA A 105 -5.92 -15.45 -16.28
C ALA A 105 -4.88 -14.60 -15.54
N ARG A 106 -4.58 -13.39 -16.03
CA ARG A 106 -3.69 -12.42 -15.34
C ARG A 106 -4.28 -12.01 -13.99
N ILE A 107 -5.58 -11.74 -13.92
CA ILE A 107 -6.24 -11.37 -12.66
C ILE A 107 -6.26 -12.55 -11.67
N ARG A 108 -6.45 -13.80 -12.15
CA ARG A 108 -6.27 -14.98 -11.28
C ARG A 108 -4.87 -15.09 -10.70
N ALA A 109 -3.84 -14.83 -11.50
CA ALA A 109 -2.45 -14.88 -11.04
C ALA A 109 -2.12 -13.82 -9.97
N VAL A 110 -2.85 -12.70 -9.94
CA VAL A 110 -2.69 -11.64 -8.91
C VAL A 110 -3.24 -12.07 -7.55
N TRP A 111 -4.28 -12.92 -7.49
CA TRP A 111 -5.03 -13.24 -6.27
C TRP A 111 -4.16 -13.76 -5.11
N PRO A 112 -3.22 -14.73 -5.29
CA PRO A 112 -2.37 -15.20 -4.20
C PRO A 112 -1.56 -14.09 -3.51
N ALA A 113 -1.10 -13.09 -4.27
CA ALA A 113 -0.37 -11.95 -3.71
C ALA A 113 -1.28 -11.02 -2.87
N LEU A 114 -2.59 -11.01 -3.14
CA LEU A 114 -3.56 -10.22 -2.39
C LEU A 114 -3.93 -10.85 -1.06
N VAL A 115 -4.03 -12.19 -1.00
CA VAL A 115 -4.42 -12.94 0.19
C VAL A 115 -3.22 -13.41 1.02
N GLY A 116 -2.01 -13.16 0.58
CA GLY A 116 -0.78 -13.55 1.27
C GLY A 116 -0.60 -12.85 2.63
N GLU A 117 0.18 -13.46 3.51
CA GLU A 117 0.40 -12.96 4.89
C GLU A 117 0.92 -11.53 4.94
N GLU A 118 1.79 -11.13 4.01
CA GLU A 118 2.30 -9.76 3.89
C GLU A 118 1.19 -8.72 3.61
N SER A 119 0.04 -9.17 3.06
CA SER A 119 -1.10 -8.29 2.78
C SER A 119 -1.95 -7.99 4.02
N ARG A 120 -1.85 -8.79 5.09
CA ARG A 120 -2.65 -8.64 6.31
C ARG A 120 -2.62 -7.22 6.88
N VAL A 121 -1.47 -6.57 6.87
CA VAL A 121 -1.33 -5.20 7.36
C VAL A 121 -2.10 -4.19 6.52
N LEU A 122 -2.23 -4.41 5.22
CA LEU A 122 -3.01 -3.56 4.32
C LEU A 122 -4.51 -3.74 4.56
N ASP A 123 -4.94 -4.96 4.87
CA ASP A 123 -6.33 -5.28 5.21
C ASP A 123 -6.70 -4.67 6.57
N GLN A 124 -5.79 -4.73 7.55
CA GLN A 124 -5.95 -4.01 8.83
C GLN A 124 -6.07 -2.49 8.63
N ALA A 125 -5.31 -1.92 7.68
CA ALA A 125 -5.42 -0.50 7.35
C ALA A 125 -6.81 -0.17 6.76
N ILE A 126 -7.38 -1.05 5.92
CA ILE A 126 -8.76 -0.90 5.42
C ILE A 126 -9.74 -0.94 6.59
N GLY A 127 -9.62 -1.90 7.51
CA GLY A 127 -10.45 -1.99 8.70
C GLY A 127 -10.40 -0.72 9.57
N LEU A 128 -9.22 -0.14 9.79
CA LEU A 128 -9.07 1.12 10.51
C LEU A 128 -9.76 2.29 9.80
N MET A 129 -9.66 2.38 8.49
CA MET A 129 -10.34 3.42 7.71
C MET A 129 -11.86 3.27 7.73
N MET A 130 -12.37 2.04 7.76
CA MET A 130 -13.81 1.78 7.89
C MET A 130 -14.32 2.12 9.31
N TYR A 131 -13.49 1.90 10.33
CA TYR A 131 -13.83 2.19 11.72
C TYR A 131 -13.84 3.70 12.01
N ASP A 132 -12.83 4.43 11.58
CA ASP A 132 -12.67 5.87 11.79
C ASP A 132 -12.04 6.50 10.55
N SER A 133 -12.90 6.81 9.57
CA SER A 133 -12.48 7.33 8.27
C SER A 133 -11.85 8.72 8.35
N GLU A 134 -12.23 9.54 9.34
CA GLU A 134 -11.67 10.86 9.53
C GLU A 134 -10.21 10.77 10.00
N ARG A 135 -9.97 9.99 11.05
CA ARG A 135 -8.64 9.80 11.64
C ARG A 135 -7.68 9.07 10.71
N TYR A 136 -8.15 8.02 10.03
CA TYR A 136 -7.29 7.14 9.23
C TYR A 136 -7.37 7.40 7.72
N ALA A 137 -8.02 8.49 7.29
CA ALA A 137 -8.11 8.87 5.86
C ALA A 137 -6.75 8.86 5.13
N GLY A 138 -5.69 9.23 5.83
CA GLY A 138 -4.33 9.26 5.30
C GLY A 138 -3.79 7.88 4.88
N LEU A 139 -4.30 6.78 5.44
CA LEU A 139 -3.88 5.42 5.08
C LEU A 139 -4.46 4.96 3.74
N GLY A 140 -5.65 5.47 3.37
CA GLY A 140 -6.35 5.10 2.13
C GLY A 140 -6.24 6.11 1.01
N ARG A 141 -5.89 7.37 1.35
CA ARG A 141 -5.79 8.43 0.34
C ARG A 141 -4.80 8.04 -0.75
N GLY A 142 -5.22 8.16 -2.01
CA GLY A 142 -4.42 7.76 -3.16
C GLY A 142 -4.25 6.24 -3.34
N ALA A 143 -4.94 5.38 -2.57
CA ALA A 143 -4.79 3.94 -2.72
C ALA A 143 -5.26 3.45 -4.10
N SER A 144 -6.38 3.93 -4.62
CA SER A 144 -6.86 3.59 -5.97
C SER A 144 -5.90 4.09 -7.03
N GLU A 145 -5.44 5.34 -6.92
CA GLU A 145 -4.44 5.92 -7.82
C GLU A 145 -3.14 5.10 -7.86
N GLN A 146 -2.78 4.47 -6.75
CA GLN A 146 -1.59 3.62 -6.66
C GLN A 146 -1.76 2.27 -7.36
N TYR A 147 -2.98 1.67 -7.35
CA TYR A 147 -3.26 0.39 -8.00
C TYR A 147 -3.60 0.52 -9.49
N MET A 148 -4.23 1.62 -9.90
CA MET A 148 -4.74 1.79 -11.27
C MET A 148 -3.69 1.59 -12.36
N PRO A 149 -2.45 2.12 -12.29
CA PRO A 149 -1.44 1.90 -13.33
C PRO A 149 -1.12 0.41 -13.53
N ALA A 150 -1.09 -0.37 -12.44
CA ALA A 150 -0.85 -1.81 -12.52
C ALA A 150 -2.02 -2.52 -13.21
N LEU A 151 -3.26 -2.23 -12.82
CA LEU A 151 -4.44 -2.83 -13.44
C LEU A 151 -4.57 -2.47 -14.92
N LEU A 152 -4.35 -1.22 -15.27
CA LEU A 152 -4.33 -0.77 -16.68
C LEU A 152 -3.28 -1.54 -17.51
N SER A 153 -2.11 -1.84 -16.92
CA SER A 153 -1.05 -2.60 -17.61
C SER A 153 -1.39 -4.08 -17.83
N LEU A 154 -2.36 -4.62 -17.09
CA LEU A 154 -2.86 -5.99 -17.28
C LEU A 154 -3.89 -6.10 -18.40
N CYS A 155 -4.54 -5.00 -18.78
CA CYS A 155 -5.51 -4.98 -19.86
C CYS A 155 -4.85 -5.26 -21.23
N PRO A 156 -5.58 -5.78 -22.22
CA PRO A 156 -5.14 -5.88 -23.60
C PRO A 156 -4.63 -4.54 -24.13
N PRO A 157 -3.48 -4.49 -24.82
CA PRO A 157 -2.86 -3.24 -25.24
C PRO A 157 -3.67 -2.45 -26.28
N ASP A 158 -4.44 -3.15 -27.08
CA ASP A 158 -5.30 -2.65 -28.15
C ASP A 158 -6.64 -2.07 -27.68
N TRP A 159 -7.00 -2.28 -26.41
CA TRP A 159 -8.23 -1.70 -25.87
C TRP A 159 -8.15 -0.17 -25.78
N PRO A 160 -9.28 0.53 -26.07
CA PRO A 160 -9.39 1.95 -25.82
C PRO A 160 -9.14 2.29 -24.33
N GLU A 161 -8.48 3.39 -24.04
CA GLU A 161 -8.16 3.81 -22.66
C GLU A 161 -9.39 3.89 -21.76
N ARG A 162 -10.54 4.34 -22.30
CA ARG A 162 -11.80 4.38 -21.56
C ARG A 162 -12.20 2.99 -21.06
N ARG A 163 -12.11 1.97 -21.91
CA ARG A 163 -12.46 0.58 -21.58
C ARG A 163 -11.49 0.01 -20.54
N LYS A 164 -10.19 0.26 -20.71
CA LYS A 164 -9.18 -0.15 -19.71
C LYS A 164 -9.50 0.42 -18.33
N VAL A 165 -9.87 1.68 -18.24
CA VAL A 165 -10.24 2.33 -16.97
C VAL A 165 -11.50 1.70 -16.39
N GLU A 166 -12.58 1.56 -17.16
CA GLU A 166 -13.85 1.00 -16.72
C GLU A 166 -13.69 -0.44 -16.16
N VAL A 167 -12.94 -1.29 -16.87
CA VAL A 167 -12.67 -2.67 -16.43
C VAL A 167 -11.72 -2.72 -15.25
N SER A 168 -10.70 -1.87 -15.21
CA SER A 168 -9.78 -1.80 -14.08
C SER A 168 -10.47 -1.37 -12.78
N GLU A 169 -11.40 -0.41 -12.84
CA GLU A 169 -12.20 -0.01 -11.67
C GLU A 169 -13.13 -1.15 -11.20
N LEU A 170 -13.77 -1.87 -12.12
CA LEU A 170 -14.56 -3.03 -11.79
C LEU A 170 -13.72 -4.11 -11.09
N VAL A 171 -12.56 -4.44 -11.65
CA VAL A 171 -11.63 -5.44 -11.08
C VAL A 171 -11.18 -5.00 -9.70
N LEU A 172 -10.77 -3.74 -9.54
CA LEU A 172 -10.31 -3.21 -8.25
C LEU A 172 -11.41 -3.31 -7.17
N ALA A 173 -12.64 -2.94 -7.52
CA ALA A 173 -13.79 -3.02 -6.61
C ALA A 173 -14.11 -4.48 -6.24
N ALA A 174 -14.13 -5.39 -7.23
CA ALA A 174 -14.41 -6.80 -7.01
C ALA A 174 -13.35 -7.47 -6.12
N LEU A 175 -12.06 -7.28 -6.42
CA LEU A 175 -10.97 -7.85 -5.63
C LEU A 175 -10.99 -7.34 -4.18
N ARG A 176 -11.27 -6.06 -3.96
CA ARG A 176 -11.46 -5.51 -2.61
C ARG A 176 -12.65 -6.13 -1.90
N GLY A 177 -13.77 -6.31 -2.59
CA GLY A 177 -14.96 -6.96 -2.05
C GLY A 177 -14.67 -8.40 -1.63
N PHE A 178 -14.01 -9.19 -2.45
CA PHE A 178 -13.62 -10.56 -2.14
C PHE A 178 -12.67 -10.64 -0.94
N LEU A 179 -11.68 -9.74 -0.84
CA LEU A 179 -10.80 -9.67 0.32
C LEU A 179 -11.56 -9.39 1.61
N ILE A 180 -12.46 -8.41 1.61
CA ILE A 180 -13.26 -8.05 2.79
C ILE A 180 -14.18 -9.20 3.16
N ASP A 181 -14.85 -9.84 2.20
CA ASP A 181 -15.73 -10.97 2.46
C ASP A 181 -14.96 -12.15 3.06
N GLN A 182 -13.83 -12.53 2.47
CA GLN A 182 -12.99 -13.61 2.98
C GLN A 182 -12.50 -13.36 4.40
N LEU A 183 -12.11 -12.12 4.72
CA LEU A 183 -11.60 -11.74 6.06
C LEU A 183 -12.71 -11.70 7.11
N THR A 184 -13.93 -11.33 6.73
CA THR A 184 -15.04 -11.11 7.69
C THR A 184 -15.92 -12.33 7.86
N SER A 185 -16.20 -13.06 6.77
CA SER A 185 -17.07 -14.24 6.81
C SER A 185 -16.32 -15.58 6.89
N GLY A 186 -15.04 -15.59 6.46
CA GLY A 186 -14.29 -16.85 6.25
C GLY A 186 -14.83 -17.72 5.11
N ASN A 187 -15.74 -17.19 4.29
CA ASN A 187 -16.41 -17.91 3.20
C ASN A 187 -15.51 -18.04 1.96
N THR A 188 -14.49 -18.88 2.04
CA THR A 188 -13.57 -19.14 0.94
C THR A 188 -14.29 -19.67 -0.31
N ALA A 189 -15.26 -20.58 -0.14
CA ALA A 189 -16.01 -21.16 -1.26
C ALA A 189 -16.84 -20.09 -2.01
N GLY A 190 -17.48 -19.17 -1.28
CA GLY A 190 -18.20 -18.04 -1.87
C GLY A 190 -17.28 -17.09 -2.63
N THR A 191 -16.12 -16.78 -2.05
CA THR A 191 -15.09 -15.96 -2.70
C THR A 191 -14.59 -16.62 -4.00
N GLU A 192 -14.29 -17.92 -3.99
CA GLU A 192 -13.88 -18.67 -5.18
C GLU A 192 -14.94 -18.65 -6.27
N ALA A 193 -16.22 -18.92 -5.89
CA ALA A 193 -17.33 -18.87 -6.85
C ALA A 193 -17.53 -17.48 -7.46
N GLY A 194 -17.43 -16.42 -6.65
CA GLY A 194 -17.49 -15.04 -7.11
C GLY A 194 -16.32 -14.68 -8.03
N PHE A 195 -15.11 -15.14 -7.68
CA PHE A 195 -13.93 -14.93 -8.50
C PHE A 195 -14.04 -15.61 -9.87
N GLU A 196 -14.54 -16.85 -9.92
CA GLU A 196 -14.79 -17.54 -11.19
C GLU A 196 -15.88 -16.85 -12.04
N ALA A 197 -16.88 -16.26 -11.40
CA ALA A 197 -17.89 -15.46 -12.10
C ALA A 197 -17.28 -14.19 -12.71
N LEU A 198 -16.42 -13.49 -11.95
CA LEU A 198 -15.66 -12.35 -12.45
C LEU A 198 -14.77 -12.74 -13.63
N ALA A 199 -14.04 -13.84 -13.53
CA ALA A 199 -13.17 -14.32 -14.60
C ALA A 199 -13.94 -14.58 -15.90
N ARG A 200 -15.09 -15.27 -15.81
CA ARG A 200 -15.96 -15.45 -16.99
C ARG A 200 -16.52 -14.14 -17.55
N ALA A 201 -16.72 -13.13 -16.73
CA ALA A 201 -17.14 -11.81 -17.20
C ALA A 201 -16.00 -11.10 -17.95
N LEU A 202 -14.77 -11.20 -17.44
CA LEU A 202 -13.59 -10.65 -18.10
C LEU A 202 -13.26 -11.33 -19.42
N ASP A 203 -13.41 -12.68 -19.52
CA ASP A 203 -13.25 -13.40 -20.78
C ASP A 203 -14.28 -12.90 -21.82
N ARG A 204 -15.58 -12.77 -21.45
CA ARG A 204 -16.60 -12.20 -22.36
C ARG A 204 -16.31 -10.75 -22.74
N GLU A 205 -15.77 -9.98 -21.82
CA GLU A 205 -15.39 -8.59 -22.08
C GLU A 205 -14.22 -8.53 -23.07
N GLU A 206 -13.27 -9.45 -22.98
CA GLU A 206 -12.13 -9.55 -23.92
C GLU A 206 -12.61 -9.95 -25.30
N ASP A 207 -13.48 -10.99 -25.42
CA ASP A 207 -14.06 -11.48 -26.68
C ASP A 207 -14.94 -10.42 -27.39
N ALA A 208 -15.62 -9.55 -26.64
CA ALA A 208 -16.48 -8.49 -27.20
C ALA A 208 -15.72 -7.33 -27.85
N GLY A 209 -14.40 -7.33 -27.78
CA GLY A 209 -13.52 -6.30 -28.33
C GLY A 209 -13.02 -6.57 -29.74
N ASP A 210 -13.24 -7.78 -30.23
CA ASP A 210 -12.98 -8.18 -31.63
C ASP A 210 -14.22 -7.90 -32.51
#